data_71af2c77a1bbe6873f7b104a0e49742d
#
_entry.id   71af2c77a1bbe6873f7b104a0e49742d
#
_cell.length_a   1.000
_cell.length_b   1.000
_cell.length_c   1.000
_cell.angle_alpha   90.00
_cell.angle_beta   90.00
_cell.angle_gamma   90.00
#
_symmetry.space_group_name_H-M   'P 1'
#
loop_
_entity.id
_entity.type
_entity.pdbx_description
1 polymer ?
#
loop_
_entity_poly.entity_id
_entity_poly.type
_entity_poly.pdbx_seq_one_letter_code
_entity_poly.pdbx_strand_id
1 'polypeptide(L)'
;RMNRPEALNALNNETRGLLSEAWNHYEDSKDLEVAIFTGSGRGFCAGEDMKEALQAGKPGFSKPTAKPDPFMRETLTKPVIGAINGFAMGGGFMLVEKTDMRVAVKGTLFEMSEAKRWMLGGWNHGEVANLPFPIAMEMAFAFRITSERMYELGFVNRLVEADQLMPEAMKMASLIGSLMALLG
;
A
#
# COMPACT_ATOMS: atom_id res chain seq x y z
N ARG A 1 -4.82 10.27 -0.45
CA ARG A 1 -5.74 9.23 -0.93
C ARG A 1 -5.59 9.07 -2.44
N MET A 2 -5.41 7.85 -2.93
CA MET A 2 -5.52 7.52 -4.36
C MET A 2 -6.98 7.73 -4.81
N ASN A 3 -7.19 8.42 -5.93
CA ASN A 3 -8.52 8.83 -6.38
C ASN A 3 -8.75 8.63 -7.88
N ARG A 4 -8.55 7.38 -8.32
CA ARG A 4 -8.89 6.88 -9.66
C ARG A 4 -9.81 5.64 -9.55
N PRO A 5 -10.98 5.76 -8.92
CA PRO A 5 -11.85 4.59 -8.66
C PRO A 5 -12.34 3.91 -9.94
N GLU A 6 -12.49 4.63 -11.05
CA GLU A 6 -12.85 4.11 -12.37
C GLU A 6 -11.78 3.17 -12.95
N ALA A 7 -10.51 3.38 -12.59
CA ALA A 7 -9.37 2.52 -12.93
C ALA A 7 -8.92 1.66 -11.72
N LEU A 8 -9.76 1.52 -10.70
CA LEU A 8 -9.47 0.73 -9.48
C LEU A 8 -8.16 1.19 -8.79
N ASN A 9 -7.86 2.47 -8.86
CA ASN A 9 -6.62 3.08 -8.35
C ASN A 9 -5.34 2.44 -8.91
N ALA A 10 -5.39 1.93 -10.16
CA ALA A 10 -4.22 1.37 -10.83
C ALA A 10 -3.12 2.44 -11.01
N LEU A 11 -1.87 1.98 -10.94
CA LEU A 11 -0.67 2.81 -10.93
C LEU A 11 -0.21 3.08 -12.36
N ASN A 12 -0.59 4.22 -12.91
CA ASN A 12 -0.01 4.79 -14.12
C ASN A 12 1.12 5.78 -13.77
N ASN A 13 1.80 6.33 -14.77
CA ASN A 13 2.90 7.27 -14.57
C ASN A 13 2.46 8.54 -13.83
N GLU A 14 1.28 9.06 -14.13
CA GLU A 14 0.72 10.24 -13.45
C GLU A 14 0.48 9.95 -11.95
N THR A 15 -0.18 8.83 -11.62
CA THR A 15 -0.41 8.43 -10.23
C THR A 15 0.89 8.26 -9.45
N ARG A 16 1.92 7.65 -10.07
CA ARG A 16 3.24 7.48 -9.44
C ARG A 16 3.92 8.83 -9.20
N GLY A 17 3.80 9.75 -10.17
CA GLY A 17 4.32 11.12 -10.02
C GLY A 17 3.67 11.84 -8.84
N LEU A 18 2.34 11.86 -8.80
CA LEU A 18 1.57 12.49 -7.72
C LEU A 18 1.82 11.86 -6.34
N LEU A 19 1.99 10.53 -6.28
CA LEU A 19 2.37 9.85 -5.03
C LEU A 19 3.76 10.29 -4.57
N SER A 20 4.74 10.33 -5.47
CA SER A 20 6.09 10.80 -5.15
C SER A 20 6.09 12.25 -4.65
N GLU A 21 5.33 13.15 -5.28
CA GLU A 21 5.18 14.53 -4.83
C GLU A 21 4.53 14.61 -3.44
N ALA A 22 3.47 13.85 -3.21
CA ALA A 22 2.77 13.81 -1.92
C ALA A 22 3.68 13.30 -0.79
N TRP A 23 4.46 12.24 -1.05
CA TRP A 23 5.38 11.69 -0.05
C TRP A 23 6.56 12.61 0.25
N ASN A 24 7.11 13.29 -0.77
CA ASN A 24 8.13 14.32 -0.54
C ASN A 24 7.55 15.50 0.26
N HIS A 25 6.33 15.95 -0.06
CA HIS A 25 5.67 16.99 0.71
C HIS A 25 5.43 16.57 2.17
N TYR A 26 4.98 15.34 2.39
CA TYR A 26 4.78 14.80 3.74
C TYR A 26 6.09 14.77 4.53
N GLU A 27 7.17 14.27 3.94
CA GLU A 27 8.48 14.21 4.59
C GLU A 27 9.03 15.61 4.93
N ASP A 28 8.93 16.56 3.98
CA ASP A 28 9.46 17.91 4.14
C ASP A 28 8.61 18.79 5.11
N SER A 29 7.33 18.47 5.33
CA SER A 29 6.41 19.27 6.15
C SER A 29 6.59 19.03 7.65
N LYS A 30 6.92 20.06 8.42
CA LYS A 30 7.08 19.96 9.89
C LYS A 30 5.75 19.75 10.63
N ASP A 31 4.64 20.21 10.05
CA ASP A 31 3.31 20.15 10.68
C ASP A 31 2.57 18.82 10.46
N LEU A 32 3.10 17.94 9.60
CA LEU A 32 2.52 16.64 9.30
C LEU A 32 3.31 15.55 10.03
N GLU A 33 2.70 14.93 11.02
CA GLU A 33 3.35 13.94 11.88
C GLU A 33 3.01 12.48 11.48
N VAL A 34 1.80 12.24 11.00
CA VAL A 34 1.30 10.89 10.63
C VAL A 34 0.54 10.96 9.32
N ALA A 35 0.80 10.04 8.41
CA ALA A 35 0.03 9.90 7.18
C ALA A 35 -0.96 8.71 7.26
N ILE A 36 -2.17 8.90 6.72
CA ILE A 36 -3.11 7.81 6.44
C ILE A 36 -3.20 7.62 4.93
N PHE A 37 -2.81 6.44 4.46
CA PHE A 37 -2.82 6.09 3.04
C PHE A 37 -3.99 5.16 2.70
N THR A 38 -4.86 5.58 1.78
CA THR A 38 -6.05 4.82 1.40
C THR A 38 -6.41 5.02 -0.08
N GLY A 39 -7.34 4.23 -0.60
CA GLY A 39 -7.90 4.36 -1.94
C GLY A 39 -9.35 4.85 -1.93
N SER A 40 -9.82 5.43 -3.02
CA SER A 40 -11.23 5.74 -3.25
C SER A 40 -11.95 4.57 -3.94
N GLY A 41 -13.23 4.39 -3.65
CA GLY A 41 -14.05 3.37 -4.27
C GLY A 41 -13.87 1.98 -3.65
N ARG A 42 -14.07 0.93 -4.45
CA ARG A 42 -14.18 -0.46 -3.98
C ARG A 42 -12.86 -1.19 -3.73
N GLY A 43 -11.73 -0.60 -4.09
CA GLY A 43 -10.40 -1.21 -3.94
C GLY A 43 -9.38 -0.22 -3.43
N PHE A 44 -8.37 -0.73 -2.75
CA PHE A 44 -7.21 0.08 -2.39
C PHE A 44 -6.41 0.39 -3.65
N CYS A 45 -5.90 -0.63 -4.35
CA CYS A 45 -5.15 -0.48 -5.59
C CYS A 45 -5.07 -1.81 -6.35
N ALA A 46 -5.37 -1.78 -7.65
CA ALA A 46 -5.30 -2.94 -8.54
C ALA A 46 -3.88 -3.25 -9.06
N GLY A 47 -2.88 -2.48 -8.67
CA GLY A 47 -1.50 -2.62 -9.15
C GLY A 47 -1.22 -1.82 -10.42
N GLU A 48 -0.40 -2.36 -11.32
CA GLU A 48 0.01 -1.71 -12.56
C GLU A 48 -1.17 -1.36 -13.48
N ASP A 49 -1.17 -0.16 -14.05
CA ASP A 49 -2.12 0.22 -15.11
C ASP A 49 -1.77 -0.50 -16.42
N MET A 50 -2.46 -1.62 -16.65
CA MET A 50 -2.17 -2.48 -17.79
C MET A 50 -2.46 -1.83 -19.14
N LYS A 51 -3.33 -0.83 -19.21
CA LYS A 51 -3.60 -0.10 -20.45
C LYS A 51 -2.38 0.74 -20.83
N GLU A 52 -1.82 1.47 -19.87
CA GLU A 52 -0.60 2.24 -20.07
C GLU A 52 0.60 1.34 -20.35
N ALA A 53 0.75 0.25 -19.60
CA ALA A 53 1.85 -0.70 -19.78
C ALA A 53 1.88 -1.32 -21.18
N LEU A 54 0.71 -1.70 -21.72
CA LEU A 54 0.58 -2.24 -23.09
C LEU A 54 0.93 -1.18 -24.14
N GLN A 55 0.52 0.07 -23.95
CA GLN A 55 0.84 1.17 -24.87
C GLN A 55 2.34 1.50 -24.84
N ALA A 56 2.98 1.40 -23.69
CA ALA A 56 4.40 1.65 -23.53
C ALA A 56 5.29 0.47 -24.00
N GLY A 57 4.71 -0.70 -24.27
CA GLY A 57 5.42 -1.92 -24.64
C GLY A 57 6.31 -2.51 -23.53
N LYS A 58 6.21 -1.97 -22.30
CA LYS A 58 7.00 -2.39 -21.15
C LYS A 58 6.17 -2.25 -19.87
N PRO A 59 5.78 -3.36 -19.22
CA PRO A 59 5.16 -3.30 -17.89
C PRO A 59 6.18 -2.86 -16.82
N GLY A 60 5.73 -2.08 -15.84
CA GLY A 60 6.50 -1.80 -14.64
C GLY A 60 7.53 -0.65 -14.71
N PHE A 61 7.63 0.08 -15.81
CA PHE A 61 8.56 1.20 -15.94
C PHE A 61 7.84 2.56 -15.89
N SER A 62 7.81 3.14 -14.70
CA SER A 62 7.48 4.55 -14.56
C SER A 62 8.62 5.44 -15.09
N LYS A 63 8.27 6.59 -15.67
CA LYS A 63 9.26 7.63 -15.92
C LYS A 63 9.90 8.06 -14.60
N PRO A 64 11.21 8.36 -14.58
CA PRO A 64 11.83 8.91 -13.38
C PRO A 64 11.08 10.17 -12.92
N THR A 65 10.75 10.24 -11.64
CA THR A 65 10.22 11.45 -11.02
C THR A 65 11.37 12.45 -10.78
N ALA A 66 11.06 13.75 -10.72
CA ALA A 66 12.07 14.79 -10.49
C ALA A 66 12.80 14.64 -9.15
N LYS A 67 12.09 14.16 -8.13
CA LYS A 67 12.68 13.71 -6.85
C LYS A 67 12.42 12.22 -6.66
N PRO A 68 13.35 11.49 -5.98
CA PRO A 68 13.10 10.11 -5.56
C PRO A 68 11.85 10.04 -4.68
N ASP A 69 11.05 8.98 -4.82
CA ASP A 69 9.91 8.72 -3.96
C ASP A 69 10.42 8.14 -2.62
N PRO A 70 10.31 8.88 -1.49
CA PRO A 70 10.86 8.44 -0.22
C PRO A 70 10.09 7.25 0.38
N PHE A 71 8.79 7.11 0.08
CA PHE A 71 7.99 5.97 0.52
C PHE A 71 8.42 4.69 -0.19
N MET A 72 8.58 4.72 -1.51
CA MET A 72 9.03 3.56 -2.27
C MET A 72 10.49 3.17 -1.98
N ARG A 73 11.32 4.12 -1.57
CA ARG A 73 12.72 3.90 -1.19
C ARG A 73 12.94 3.60 0.30
N GLU A 74 11.86 3.57 1.10
CA GLU A 74 11.93 3.32 2.54
C GLU A 74 12.84 4.33 3.27
N THR A 75 12.77 5.59 2.84
CA THR A 75 13.52 6.70 3.44
C THR A 75 12.63 7.71 4.16
N LEU A 76 11.32 7.44 4.27
CA LEU A 76 10.44 8.21 5.13
C LEU A 76 10.86 8.05 6.60
N THR A 77 10.89 9.17 7.32
CA THR A 77 11.19 9.20 8.76
C THR A 77 9.90 9.25 9.61
N LYS A 78 8.77 9.46 8.99
CA LYS A 78 7.46 9.63 9.62
C LYS A 78 6.53 8.47 9.36
N PRO A 79 5.68 8.08 10.34
CA PRO A 79 4.83 6.90 10.25
C PRO A 79 3.70 7.03 9.23
N VAL A 80 3.42 5.91 8.54
CA VAL A 80 2.34 5.78 7.57
C VAL A 80 1.38 4.66 8.00
N ILE A 81 0.10 4.98 8.15
CA ILE A 81 -0.96 4.01 8.39
C ILE A 81 -1.65 3.68 7.08
N GLY A 82 -1.62 2.42 6.66
CA GLY A 82 -2.42 1.92 5.56
C GLY A 82 -3.87 1.70 6.00
N ALA A 83 -4.81 2.44 5.44
CA ALA A 83 -6.24 2.20 5.59
C ALA A 83 -6.77 1.49 4.34
N ILE A 84 -6.84 0.17 4.40
CA ILE A 84 -7.05 -0.70 3.25
C ILE A 84 -8.54 -0.95 3.05
N ASN A 85 -9.13 -0.16 2.15
CA ASN A 85 -10.57 -0.12 1.90
C ASN A 85 -11.11 -1.24 0.99
N GLY A 86 -10.25 -2.10 0.48
CA GLY A 86 -10.58 -3.20 -0.41
C GLY A 86 -9.31 -3.84 -0.96
N PHE A 87 -9.43 -4.60 -2.04
CA PHE A 87 -8.32 -5.38 -2.57
C PHE A 87 -7.06 -4.54 -2.86
N ALA A 88 -5.90 -5.17 -2.64
CA ALA A 88 -4.58 -4.65 -2.97
C ALA A 88 -3.80 -5.73 -3.75
N MET A 89 -3.57 -5.49 -5.05
CA MET A 89 -3.03 -6.47 -5.97
C MET A 89 -1.71 -6.01 -6.58
N GLY A 90 -0.73 -6.88 -6.74
CA GLY A 90 0.56 -6.59 -7.36
C GLY A 90 1.21 -5.34 -6.76
N GLY A 91 1.49 -4.32 -7.59
CA GLY A 91 1.99 -3.03 -7.11
C GLY A 91 1.15 -2.36 -6.01
N GLY A 92 -0.16 -2.69 -5.92
CA GLY A 92 -1.01 -2.26 -4.81
C GLY A 92 -0.64 -2.93 -3.49
N PHE A 93 -0.29 -4.22 -3.49
CA PHE A 93 0.24 -4.89 -2.32
C PHE A 93 1.61 -4.32 -1.92
N MET A 94 2.48 -4.03 -2.89
CA MET A 94 3.77 -3.37 -2.65
C MET A 94 3.61 -2.03 -1.91
N LEU A 95 2.55 -1.27 -2.18
CA LEU A 95 2.26 -0.06 -1.42
C LEU A 95 1.81 -0.37 0.01
N VAL A 96 1.04 -1.45 0.20
CA VAL A 96 0.58 -1.84 1.55
C VAL A 96 1.72 -2.35 2.42
N GLU A 97 2.62 -3.17 1.86
CA GLU A 97 3.75 -3.74 2.63
C GLU A 97 4.69 -2.67 3.20
N LYS A 98 4.78 -1.50 2.53
CA LYS A 98 5.62 -0.37 2.94
C LYS A 98 4.99 0.55 3.99
N THR A 99 3.73 0.34 4.36
CA THR A 99 3.12 1.07 5.47
C THR A 99 3.58 0.49 6.81
N ASP A 100 3.68 1.32 7.85
CA ASP A 100 4.13 0.88 9.18
C ASP A 100 3.03 0.11 9.93
N MET A 101 1.78 0.56 9.81
CA MET A 101 0.62 -0.05 10.44
C MET A 101 -0.53 -0.17 9.44
N ARG A 102 -1.43 -1.16 9.66
CA ARG A 102 -2.50 -1.46 8.71
C ARG A 102 -3.83 -1.68 9.41
N VAL A 103 -4.84 -0.96 8.93
CA VAL A 103 -6.25 -1.23 9.21
C VAL A 103 -6.87 -1.73 7.93
N ALA A 104 -7.55 -2.86 7.93
CA ALA A 104 -8.16 -3.42 6.74
C ALA A 104 -9.65 -3.69 6.94
N VAL A 105 -10.41 -3.50 5.87
CA VAL A 105 -11.81 -3.92 5.81
C VAL A 105 -11.86 -5.44 5.72
N LYS A 106 -12.79 -6.08 6.44
CA LYS A 106 -13.08 -7.51 6.35
C LYS A 106 -13.36 -7.93 4.92
N GLY A 107 -12.89 -9.10 4.53
CA GLY A 107 -13.05 -9.65 3.18
C GLY A 107 -12.14 -8.98 2.13
N THR A 108 -11.25 -8.08 2.51
CA THR A 108 -10.21 -7.56 1.62
C THR A 108 -9.29 -8.69 1.14
N LEU A 109 -8.86 -8.61 -0.11
CA LEU A 109 -7.97 -9.60 -0.71
C LEU A 109 -6.61 -8.96 -1.04
N PHE A 110 -5.55 -9.67 -0.70
CA PHE A 110 -4.18 -9.35 -1.05
C PHE A 110 -3.61 -10.38 -2.03
N GLU A 111 -2.87 -9.94 -3.04
CA GLU A 111 -2.26 -10.82 -4.03
C GLU A 111 -1.01 -10.16 -4.62
N MET A 112 0.09 -10.91 -4.76
CA MET A 112 1.20 -10.57 -5.63
C MET A 112 0.99 -11.24 -6.99
N SER A 113 0.57 -10.47 -7.99
CA SER A 113 0.10 -11.00 -9.28
C SER A 113 1.23 -11.26 -10.28
N GLU A 114 2.48 -11.02 -9.94
CA GLU A 114 3.66 -11.07 -10.81
C GLU A 114 3.85 -12.44 -11.45
N ALA A 115 3.69 -13.52 -10.68
CA ALA A 115 3.82 -14.88 -11.19
C ALA A 115 2.81 -15.20 -12.30
N LYS A 116 1.59 -14.66 -12.24
CA LYS A 116 0.56 -14.82 -13.28
C LYS A 116 0.91 -14.10 -14.58
N ARG A 117 1.93 -13.26 -14.58
CA ARG A 117 2.38 -12.43 -15.70
C ARG A 117 3.82 -12.72 -16.12
N TRP A 118 4.35 -13.86 -15.72
CA TRP A 118 5.72 -14.30 -16.03
C TRP A 118 6.81 -13.33 -15.52
N MET A 119 6.53 -12.58 -14.45
CA MET A 119 7.48 -11.72 -13.77
C MET A 119 7.98 -12.42 -12.50
N LEU A 120 9.29 -12.34 -12.24
CA LEU A 120 9.94 -13.04 -11.12
C LEU A 120 10.07 -12.21 -9.84
N GLY A 121 9.59 -10.97 -9.84
CA GLY A 121 9.78 -10.03 -8.73
C GLY A 121 8.95 -10.34 -7.48
N GLY A 122 7.90 -11.15 -7.59
CA GLY A 122 6.92 -11.33 -6.51
C GLY A 122 7.36 -12.25 -5.36
N TRP A 123 8.42 -13.03 -5.54
CA TRP A 123 8.78 -14.06 -4.58
C TRP A 123 9.33 -13.53 -3.25
N ASN A 124 9.93 -12.35 -3.22
CA ASN A 124 10.49 -11.75 -2.01
C ASN A 124 9.50 -10.87 -1.23
N HIS A 125 8.34 -10.53 -1.79
CA HIS A 125 7.40 -9.63 -1.12
C HIS A 125 6.78 -10.22 0.15
N GLY A 126 6.61 -11.52 0.21
CA GLY A 126 6.21 -12.19 1.44
C GLY A 126 7.23 -12.05 2.57
N GLU A 127 8.53 -12.09 2.24
CA GLU A 127 9.61 -11.86 3.22
C GLU A 127 9.68 -10.39 3.64
N VAL A 128 9.59 -9.46 2.70
CA VAL A 128 9.53 -8.02 2.98
C VAL A 128 8.32 -7.69 3.88
N ALA A 129 7.18 -8.34 3.64
CA ALA A 129 6.00 -8.23 4.49
C ALA A 129 6.13 -8.95 5.85
N ASN A 130 7.28 -9.58 6.11
CA ASN A 130 7.55 -10.35 7.33
C ASN A 130 6.52 -11.47 7.59
N LEU A 131 6.08 -12.14 6.53
CA LEU A 131 5.14 -13.26 6.61
C LEU A 131 5.91 -14.57 6.90
N PRO A 132 5.29 -15.53 7.61
CA PRO A 132 5.85 -16.88 7.74
C PRO A 132 6.17 -17.49 6.36
N PHE A 133 7.29 -18.19 6.23
CA PHE A 133 7.79 -18.70 4.95
C PHE A 133 6.74 -19.44 4.10
N PRO A 134 5.89 -20.35 4.63
CA PRO A 134 4.85 -21.00 3.82
C PRO A 134 3.86 -20.01 3.22
N ILE A 135 3.50 -18.96 3.95
CA ILE A 135 2.57 -17.90 3.50
C ILE A 135 3.27 -16.99 2.48
N ALA A 136 4.55 -16.68 2.69
CA ALA A 136 5.37 -15.97 1.71
C ALA A 136 5.42 -16.73 0.37
N MET A 137 5.50 -18.08 0.41
CA MET A 137 5.44 -18.91 -0.78
C MET A 137 4.06 -18.91 -1.46
N GLU A 138 2.96 -18.92 -0.70
CA GLU A 138 1.62 -18.73 -1.26
C GLU A 138 1.53 -17.37 -1.98
N MET A 139 2.04 -16.31 -1.37
CA MET A 139 2.10 -14.98 -1.96
C MET A 139 2.94 -14.98 -3.25
N ALA A 140 4.13 -15.61 -3.24
CA ALA A 140 5.02 -15.72 -4.40
C ALA A 140 4.35 -16.42 -5.60
N PHE A 141 3.48 -17.40 -5.35
CA PHE A 141 2.69 -18.09 -6.37
C PHE A 141 1.35 -17.43 -6.69
N ALA A 142 1.17 -16.18 -6.26
CA ALA A 142 -0.02 -15.38 -6.52
C ALA A 142 -1.33 -16.00 -5.99
N PHE A 143 -1.27 -16.68 -4.86
CA PHE A 143 -2.46 -17.03 -4.09
C PHE A 143 -3.06 -15.76 -3.50
N ARG A 144 -4.38 -15.73 -3.41
CA ARG A 144 -5.10 -14.65 -2.73
C ARG A 144 -5.16 -14.96 -1.25
N ILE A 145 -4.74 -14.00 -0.43
CA ILE A 145 -4.80 -14.10 1.02
C ILE A 145 -5.83 -13.07 1.51
N THR A 146 -6.73 -13.51 2.39
CA THR A 146 -7.77 -12.62 2.94
C THR A 146 -7.24 -11.72 4.05
N SER A 147 -7.92 -10.60 4.29
CA SER A 147 -7.59 -9.70 5.40
C SER A 147 -7.70 -10.36 6.76
N GLU A 148 -8.61 -11.33 6.92
CA GLU A 148 -8.75 -12.15 8.14
C GLU A 148 -7.47 -12.96 8.37
N ARG A 149 -6.99 -13.64 7.33
CA ARG A 149 -5.76 -14.42 7.41
C ARG A 149 -4.54 -13.53 7.68
N MET A 150 -4.47 -12.37 7.02
CA MET A 150 -3.40 -11.39 7.24
C MET A 150 -3.43 -10.78 8.65
N TYR A 151 -4.63 -10.66 9.24
CA TYR A 151 -4.79 -10.26 10.64
C TYR A 151 -4.29 -11.32 11.61
N GLU A 152 -4.65 -12.59 11.39
CA GLU A 152 -4.16 -13.73 12.19
C GLU A 152 -2.63 -13.85 12.15
N LEU A 153 -2.01 -13.52 11.02
CA LEU A 153 -0.56 -13.55 10.80
C LEU A 153 0.16 -12.31 11.36
N GLY A 154 -0.58 -11.31 11.86
CA GLY A 154 0.00 -10.07 12.41
C GLY A 154 0.42 -9.04 11.36
N PHE A 155 0.14 -9.26 10.08
CA PHE A 155 0.39 -8.27 9.03
C PHE A 155 -0.60 -7.11 9.08
N VAL A 156 -1.87 -7.38 9.39
CA VAL A 156 -2.91 -6.38 9.61
C VAL A 156 -3.08 -6.15 11.11
N ASN A 157 -3.00 -4.90 11.56
CA ASN A 157 -3.12 -4.54 12.98
C ASN A 157 -4.57 -4.49 13.48
N ARG A 158 -5.49 -4.11 12.60
CA ARG A 158 -6.94 -3.99 12.90
C ARG A 158 -7.75 -4.47 11.73
N LEU A 159 -8.78 -5.25 12.01
CA LEU A 159 -9.76 -5.75 11.04
C LEU A 159 -11.13 -5.18 11.41
N VAL A 160 -11.74 -4.44 10.49
CA VAL A 160 -12.94 -3.63 10.75
C VAL A 160 -14.00 -3.77 9.65
N GLU A 161 -15.22 -3.34 9.95
CA GLU A 161 -16.24 -3.10 8.92
C GLU A 161 -15.91 -1.86 8.10
N ALA A 162 -16.47 -1.74 6.88
CA ALA A 162 -16.11 -0.70 5.94
C ALA A 162 -16.34 0.73 6.45
N ASP A 163 -17.38 0.96 7.20
CA ASP A 163 -17.72 2.24 7.82
C ASP A 163 -16.80 2.61 8.99
N GLN A 164 -16.10 1.63 9.57
CA GLN A 164 -15.16 1.81 10.67
C GLN A 164 -13.70 1.99 10.22
N LEU A 165 -13.41 1.86 8.92
CA LEU A 165 -12.04 1.94 8.42
C LEU A 165 -11.35 3.26 8.76
N MET A 166 -11.94 4.37 8.36
CA MET A 166 -11.34 5.69 8.61
C MET A 166 -11.42 6.11 10.08
N PRO A 167 -12.52 5.87 10.82
CA PRO A 167 -12.55 6.10 12.26
C PRO A 167 -11.41 5.40 13.01
N GLU A 168 -11.16 4.12 12.74
CA GLU A 168 -10.08 3.38 13.42
C GLU A 168 -8.69 3.86 12.98
N ALA A 169 -8.47 4.14 11.69
CA ALA A 169 -7.21 4.70 11.20
C ALA A 169 -6.91 6.07 11.82
N MET A 170 -7.92 6.94 11.93
CA MET A 170 -7.80 8.26 12.58
C MET A 170 -7.51 8.15 14.07
N LYS A 171 -8.13 7.19 14.77
CA LYS A 171 -7.85 6.91 16.17
C LYS A 171 -6.39 6.49 16.38
N MET A 172 -5.87 5.62 15.52
CA MET A 172 -4.47 5.23 15.56
C MET A 172 -3.54 6.41 15.27
N ALA A 173 -3.85 7.21 14.25
CA ALA A 173 -3.05 8.40 13.91
C ALA A 173 -3.02 9.42 15.07
N SER A 174 -4.16 9.68 15.71
CA SER A 174 -4.24 10.59 16.87
C SER A 174 -3.41 10.11 18.06
N LEU A 175 -3.38 8.80 18.31
CA LEU A 175 -2.55 8.23 19.37
C LEU A 175 -1.05 8.43 19.07
N ILE A 176 -0.63 8.15 17.82
CA ILE A 176 0.76 8.33 17.40
C ILE A 176 1.17 9.81 17.48
N GLY A 177 0.36 10.74 16.94
CA GLY A 177 0.63 12.17 17.00
C GLY A 177 0.75 12.68 18.44
N SER A 178 -0.12 12.20 19.36
CA SER A 178 -0.01 12.54 20.77
C SER A 178 1.31 12.05 21.41
N LEU A 179 1.83 10.90 21.00
CA LEU A 179 3.11 10.38 21.46
C LEU A 179 4.28 11.15 20.85
N MET A 180 4.21 11.50 19.56
CA MET A 180 5.24 12.31 18.90
C MET A 180 5.36 13.68 19.55
N ALA A 181 4.25 14.34 19.88
CA ALA A 181 4.24 15.63 20.58
C ALA A 181 4.85 15.58 22.00
N LEU A 182 4.92 14.39 22.63
CA LEU A 182 5.58 14.22 23.94
C LEU A 182 7.09 14.01 23.83
N LEU A 183 7.58 13.62 22.65
CA LEU A 183 8.99 13.28 22.42
C LEU A 183 9.77 14.44 21.77
N GLY A 184 9.09 15.43 21.21
CA GLY A 184 9.66 16.61 20.54
C GLY A 184 9.69 17.83 21.42
#